data_d1320c791613b230d76875317467a33c
#
_entry.id   d1320c791613b230d76875317467a33c
#
_cell.length_a   1.000
_cell.length_b   1.000
_cell.length_c   1.000
_cell.angle_alpha   90.00
_cell.angle_beta   90.00
_cell.angle_gamma   90.00
#
_symmetry.space_group_name_H-M   'P 1'
#
loop_
_entity.id
_entity.type
_entity.pdbx_description
1 polymer ?
#
loop_
_entity_poly.entity_id
_entity_poly.type
_entity_poly.pdbx_seq_one_letter_code
_entity_poly.pdbx_strand_id
1 'polypeptide(L)'
;MALRKPPLSHPLRILVALLGVAGVLATAPWPRLQLILHVITVVALAPDPRGYLTTGLVAALSGWALEGSLKLYPRLGGSPWAALTIALIAAFLAEHWPPESRLRWMVRMLGLSLGLFLLTQGMVFLAAGSLPTARPWLWVFGTLPLWAYLAWRDQPARP
;
A
#
# COMPACT_ATOMS: atom_id res chain seq x y z
N MET A 1 -14.55 1.76 -29.79
CA MET A 1 -15.25 2.11 -28.54
C MET A 1 -14.68 1.19 -27.46
N ALA A 2 -13.66 1.65 -26.73
CA ALA A 2 -13.01 0.82 -25.70
C ALA A 2 -13.98 0.70 -24.52
N LEU A 3 -14.45 -0.51 -24.24
CA LEU A 3 -15.21 -0.83 -23.03
C LEU A 3 -14.36 -0.50 -21.80
N ARG A 4 -14.45 0.74 -21.32
CA ARG A 4 -13.97 1.08 -19.99
C ARG A 4 -14.71 0.18 -19.01
N LYS A 5 -14.00 -0.79 -18.42
CA LYS A 5 -14.58 -1.56 -17.31
C LYS A 5 -15.19 -0.56 -16.33
N PRO A 6 -16.46 -0.71 -15.95
CA PRO A 6 -17.07 0.20 -14.99
C PRO A 6 -16.21 0.22 -13.72
N PRO A 7 -15.95 1.39 -13.13
CA PRO A 7 -15.21 1.46 -11.89
C PRO A 7 -15.95 0.63 -10.85
N LEU A 8 -15.20 -0.17 -10.07
CA LEU A 8 -15.75 -0.92 -8.95
C LEU A 8 -16.63 -0.01 -8.10
N SER A 9 -17.80 -0.48 -7.71
CA SER A 9 -18.66 0.26 -6.80
C SER A 9 -17.93 0.55 -5.49
N HIS A 10 -18.21 1.68 -4.88
CA HIS A 10 -17.56 2.09 -3.63
C HIS A 10 -17.57 0.99 -2.54
N PRO A 11 -18.71 0.29 -2.25
CA PRO A 11 -18.74 -0.78 -1.27
C PRO A 11 -17.84 -1.97 -1.65
N LEU A 12 -17.74 -2.31 -2.92
CA LEU A 12 -16.88 -3.41 -3.37
C LEU A 12 -15.38 -3.06 -3.20
N ARG A 13 -15.01 -1.80 -3.40
CA ARG A 13 -13.64 -1.34 -3.13
C ARG A 13 -13.29 -1.46 -1.64
N ILE A 14 -14.19 -1.02 -0.76
CA ILE A 14 -14.00 -1.15 0.69
C ILE A 14 -13.85 -2.62 1.06
N LEU A 15 -14.72 -3.49 0.53
CA LEU A 15 -14.64 -4.93 0.79
C LEU A 15 -13.28 -5.51 0.37
N VAL A 16 -12.81 -5.19 -0.84
CA VAL A 16 -11.50 -5.66 -1.34
C VAL A 16 -10.35 -5.13 -0.46
N ALA A 17 -10.43 -3.88 -0.03
CA ALA A 17 -9.43 -3.30 0.85
C ALA A 17 -9.42 -3.96 2.25
N LEU A 18 -10.59 -4.26 2.81
CA LEU A 18 -10.72 -5.00 4.07
C LEU A 18 -10.23 -6.45 3.94
N LEU A 19 -10.45 -7.11 2.80
CA LEU A 19 -9.85 -8.41 2.51
C LEU A 19 -8.31 -8.32 2.46
N GLY A 20 -7.76 -7.21 1.98
CA GLY A 20 -6.33 -6.93 2.07
C GLY A 20 -5.83 -6.88 3.51
N VAL A 21 -6.55 -6.17 4.40
CA VAL A 21 -6.24 -6.13 5.85
C VAL A 21 -6.32 -7.53 6.47
N ALA A 22 -7.37 -8.29 6.16
CA ALA A 22 -7.51 -9.66 6.63
C ALA A 22 -6.35 -10.55 6.14
N GLY A 23 -5.88 -10.34 4.90
CA GLY A 23 -4.70 -11.00 4.35
C GLY A 23 -3.42 -10.67 5.12
N VAL A 24 -3.23 -9.41 5.51
CA VAL A 24 -2.10 -8.99 6.36
C VAL A 24 -2.11 -9.73 7.70
N LEU A 25 -3.29 -9.88 8.32
CA LEU A 25 -3.44 -10.65 9.57
C LEU A 25 -3.20 -12.14 9.36
N ALA A 26 -3.79 -12.72 8.32
CA ALA A 26 -3.68 -14.16 8.03
C ALA A 26 -2.24 -14.59 7.70
N THR A 27 -1.44 -13.67 7.18
CA THR A 27 -0.04 -13.92 6.82
C THR A 27 0.97 -13.61 7.92
N ALA A 28 0.51 -13.35 9.15
CA ALA A 28 1.37 -13.11 10.32
C ALA A 28 2.48 -14.16 10.53
N PRO A 29 2.26 -15.48 10.27
CA PRO A 29 3.33 -16.49 10.37
C PRO A 29 4.45 -16.31 9.31
N TRP A 30 4.19 -15.57 8.24
CA TRP A 30 5.12 -15.35 7.14
C TRP A 30 5.45 -13.85 6.97
N PRO A 31 6.40 -13.31 7.75
CA PRO A 31 6.65 -11.85 7.82
C PRO A 31 6.92 -11.19 6.46
N ARG A 32 7.58 -11.90 5.53
CA ARG A 32 7.84 -11.39 4.18
C ARG A 32 6.56 -11.21 3.38
N LEU A 33 5.69 -12.22 3.37
CA LEU A 33 4.41 -12.17 2.66
C LEU A 33 3.49 -11.14 3.28
N GLN A 34 3.47 -11.06 4.61
CA GLN A 34 2.69 -10.08 5.36
C GLN A 34 3.03 -8.64 4.96
N LEU A 35 4.31 -8.31 4.86
CA LEU A 35 4.75 -6.98 4.45
C LEU A 35 4.42 -6.68 2.98
N ILE A 36 4.57 -7.64 2.09
CA ILE A 36 4.15 -7.48 0.69
C ILE A 36 2.65 -7.17 0.63
N LEU A 37 1.83 -7.93 1.34
CA LEU A 37 0.38 -7.70 1.39
C LEU A 37 0.04 -6.35 2.04
N HIS A 38 0.76 -5.93 3.08
CA HIS A 38 0.60 -4.61 3.68
C HIS A 38 0.88 -3.49 2.65
N VAL A 39 2.00 -3.56 1.93
CA VAL A 39 2.32 -2.58 0.88
C VAL A 39 1.23 -2.54 -0.19
N ILE A 40 0.77 -3.71 -0.67
CA ILE A 40 -0.31 -3.80 -1.66
C ILE A 40 -1.59 -3.16 -1.12
N THR A 41 -1.96 -3.47 0.12
CA THR A 41 -3.17 -2.95 0.75
C THR A 41 -3.12 -1.43 0.85
N VAL A 42 -2.02 -0.87 1.34
CA VAL A 42 -1.88 0.57 1.57
C VAL A 42 -1.75 1.35 0.26
N VAL A 43 -1.01 0.84 -0.72
CA VAL A 43 -0.66 1.58 -1.93
C VAL A 43 -1.68 1.39 -3.05
N ALA A 44 -2.31 0.21 -3.14
CA ALA A 44 -3.18 -0.13 -4.26
C ALA A 44 -4.65 -0.37 -3.89
N LEU A 45 -4.94 -0.96 -2.74
CA LEU A 45 -6.30 -1.34 -2.38
C LEU A 45 -7.02 -0.28 -1.56
N ALA A 46 -6.35 0.35 -0.59
CA ALA A 46 -6.94 1.36 0.27
C ALA A 46 -7.23 2.70 -0.43
N PRO A 47 -6.39 3.21 -1.36
CA PRO A 47 -6.60 4.54 -1.92
C PRO A 47 -7.90 4.65 -2.71
N ASP A 48 -8.83 5.48 -2.25
CA ASP A 48 -10.06 5.83 -2.95
C ASP A 48 -10.22 7.36 -2.95
N PRO A 49 -10.14 8.02 -4.12
CA PRO A 49 -10.29 9.46 -4.21
C PRO A 49 -11.70 9.96 -3.83
N ARG A 50 -12.68 9.05 -3.76
CA ARG A 50 -14.05 9.36 -3.36
C ARG A 50 -14.30 9.23 -1.87
N GLY A 51 -13.35 8.70 -1.11
CA GLY A 51 -13.51 8.40 0.31
C GLY A 51 -12.19 8.45 1.09
N TYR A 52 -11.65 9.66 1.32
CA TYR A 52 -10.40 9.83 2.09
C TYR A 52 -10.48 9.25 3.50
N LEU A 53 -11.66 9.35 4.16
CA LEU A 53 -11.84 8.79 5.48
C LEU A 53 -11.72 7.26 5.48
N THR A 54 -12.39 6.60 4.53
CA THR A 54 -12.31 5.13 4.38
C THR A 54 -10.92 4.69 3.98
N THR A 55 -10.25 5.43 3.09
CA THR A 55 -8.84 5.23 2.74
C THR A 55 -7.95 5.25 3.98
N GLY A 56 -8.07 6.30 4.80
CA GLY A 56 -7.28 6.44 6.01
C GLY A 56 -7.54 5.35 7.03
N LEU A 57 -8.81 4.99 7.26
CA LEU A 57 -9.19 3.93 8.20
C LEU A 57 -8.64 2.56 7.78
N VAL A 58 -8.81 2.17 6.51
CA VAL A 58 -8.32 0.89 6.01
C VAL A 58 -6.79 0.83 6.07
N ALA A 59 -6.11 1.89 5.70
CA ALA A 59 -4.65 1.97 5.76
C ALA A 59 -4.13 1.88 7.20
N ALA A 60 -4.75 2.60 8.13
CA ALA A 60 -4.41 2.54 9.55
C ALA A 60 -4.64 1.15 10.13
N LEU A 61 -5.76 0.49 9.81
CA LEU A 61 -6.04 -0.89 10.23
C LEU A 61 -4.99 -1.86 9.68
N SER A 62 -4.54 -1.70 8.44
CA SER A 62 -3.47 -2.52 7.86
C SER A 62 -2.14 -2.31 8.60
N GLY A 63 -1.81 -1.07 8.96
CA GLY A 63 -0.63 -0.75 9.76
C GLY A 63 -0.68 -1.33 11.17
N TRP A 64 -1.84 -1.29 11.83
CA TRP A 64 -2.06 -1.92 13.15
C TRP A 64 -1.97 -3.44 13.08
N ALA A 65 -2.52 -4.05 12.02
CA ALA A 65 -2.40 -5.47 11.80
C ALA A 65 -0.93 -5.91 11.67
N LEU A 66 -0.12 -5.13 10.95
CA LEU A 66 1.31 -5.36 10.82
C LEU A 66 2.03 -5.21 12.16
N GLU A 67 1.81 -4.09 12.87
CA GLU A 67 2.49 -3.77 14.14
C GLU A 67 2.14 -4.76 15.24
N GLY A 68 0.86 -5.19 15.30
CA GLY A 68 0.40 -6.18 16.27
C GLY A 68 0.99 -7.58 16.06
N SER A 69 1.26 -7.95 14.80
CA SER A 69 1.76 -9.27 14.45
C SER A 69 3.26 -9.40 14.60
N LEU A 70 4.03 -8.38 14.21
CA LEU A 70 5.48 -8.50 14.13
C LEU A 70 6.19 -8.40 15.46
N LYS A 71 5.53 -8.01 16.56
CA LYS A 71 6.12 -7.84 17.92
C LYS A 71 7.49 -7.12 17.95
N LEU A 72 7.98 -6.66 16.80
CA LEU A 72 9.30 -6.11 16.55
C LEU A 72 9.39 -4.61 16.77
N TYR A 73 8.23 -3.96 16.89
CA TYR A 73 8.15 -2.52 17.02
C TYR A 73 7.67 -2.15 18.41
N PRO A 74 8.25 -1.14 19.05
CA PRO A 74 7.55 -0.51 20.15
C PRO A 74 6.17 -0.10 19.64
N ARG A 75 5.11 -0.42 20.37
CA ARG A 75 3.69 -0.20 19.99
C ARG A 75 3.33 1.29 19.99
N LEU A 76 3.98 2.06 19.14
CA LEU A 76 3.86 3.53 19.10
C LEU A 76 2.96 4.03 17.97
N GLY A 77 2.30 3.13 17.23
CA GLY A 77 1.42 3.53 16.13
C GLY A 77 2.17 4.06 14.89
N GLY A 78 3.48 3.79 14.76
CA GLY A 78 4.29 4.27 13.64
C GLY A 78 3.84 3.72 12.29
N SER A 79 3.56 2.41 12.23
CA SER A 79 3.09 1.77 10.99
C SER A 79 1.70 2.25 10.57
N PRO A 80 0.70 2.42 11.47
CA PRO A 80 -0.57 3.04 11.12
C PRO A 80 -0.44 4.46 10.57
N TRP A 81 0.38 5.30 11.18
CA TRP A 81 0.61 6.67 10.71
C TRP A 81 1.29 6.72 9.34
N ALA A 82 2.32 5.91 9.12
CA ALA A 82 2.98 5.80 7.82
C ALA A 82 2.02 5.30 6.74
N ALA A 83 1.22 4.26 7.04
CA ALA A 83 0.24 3.70 6.14
C ALA A 83 -0.85 4.72 5.78
N LEU A 84 -1.41 5.42 6.77
CA LEU A 84 -2.40 6.47 6.59
C LEU A 84 -1.87 7.59 5.69
N THR A 85 -0.68 8.09 5.98
CA THR A 85 -0.05 9.18 5.21
C THR A 85 0.14 8.78 3.74
N ILE A 86 0.71 7.62 3.48
CA ILE A 86 0.96 7.15 2.11
C ILE A 86 -0.33 6.84 1.35
N ALA A 87 -1.33 6.25 1.99
CA ALA A 87 -2.61 5.97 1.33
C ALA A 87 -3.36 7.26 0.96
N LEU A 88 -3.31 8.27 1.82
CA LEU A 88 -3.90 9.59 1.51
C LEU A 88 -3.16 10.29 0.37
N ILE A 89 -1.83 10.24 0.36
CA ILE A 89 -1.03 10.75 -0.77
C ILE A 89 -1.39 9.98 -2.05
N ALA A 90 -1.52 8.66 -2.00
CA ALA A 90 -1.89 7.85 -3.15
C ALA A 90 -3.28 8.20 -3.69
N ALA A 91 -4.27 8.42 -2.80
CA ALA A 91 -5.62 8.85 -3.17
C ALA A 91 -5.61 10.26 -3.81
N PHE A 92 -4.89 11.19 -3.21
CA PHE A 92 -4.72 12.55 -3.73
C PHE A 92 -4.06 12.56 -5.13
N LEU A 93 -3.00 11.78 -5.30
CA LEU A 93 -2.33 11.65 -6.60
C LEU A 93 -3.23 10.99 -7.65
N ALA A 94 -4.07 10.04 -7.24
CA ALA A 94 -5.03 9.39 -8.15
C ALA A 94 -6.09 10.37 -8.65
N GLU A 95 -6.51 11.31 -7.82
CA GLU A 95 -7.50 12.34 -8.14
C GLU A 95 -6.93 13.46 -9.01
N HIS A 96 -5.79 14.03 -8.62
CA HIS A 96 -5.27 15.26 -9.23
C HIS A 96 -4.27 15.02 -10.36
N TRP A 97 -3.55 13.88 -10.31
CA TRP A 97 -2.55 13.53 -11.31
C TRP A 97 -2.70 12.06 -11.77
N PRO A 98 -3.76 11.73 -12.50
CA PRO A 98 -3.92 10.38 -13.04
C PRO A 98 -2.72 10.03 -13.94
N PRO A 99 -2.19 8.80 -13.85
CA PRO A 99 -1.03 8.42 -14.67
C PRO A 99 -1.45 8.25 -16.14
N GLU A 100 -0.81 8.99 -17.04
CA GLU A 100 -1.06 8.95 -18.49
C GLU A 100 -0.41 7.75 -19.15
N SER A 101 0.63 7.18 -18.54
CA SER A 101 1.39 6.04 -19.07
C SER A 101 1.63 4.97 -18.01
N ARG A 102 1.88 3.74 -18.49
CA ARG A 102 2.20 2.60 -17.62
C ARG A 102 3.46 2.83 -16.80
N LEU A 103 4.47 3.40 -17.46
CA LEU A 103 5.73 3.69 -16.80
C LEU A 103 5.52 4.68 -15.64
N ARG A 104 4.74 5.75 -15.86
CA ARG A 104 4.40 6.70 -14.79
C ARG A 104 3.61 6.04 -13.66
N TRP A 105 2.69 5.13 -14.01
CA TRP A 105 1.95 4.35 -13.02
C TRP A 105 2.89 3.47 -12.18
N MET A 106 3.78 2.71 -12.83
CA MET A 106 4.76 1.86 -12.14
C MET A 106 5.69 2.68 -11.24
N VAL A 107 6.24 3.78 -11.76
CA VAL A 107 7.12 4.69 -10.98
C VAL A 107 6.40 5.24 -9.77
N ARG A 108 5.11 5.60 -9.92
CA ARG A 108 4.28 6.05 -8.80
C ARG A 108 4.12 4.95 -7.75
N MET A 109 3.74 3.73 -8.14
CA MET A 109 3.56 2.61 -7.20
C MET A 109 4.85 2.27 -6.46
N LEU A 110 5.98 2.27 -7.18
CA LEU A 110 7.31 2.08 -6.56
C LEU A 110 7.67 3.23 -5.61
N GLY A 111 7.43 4.47 -6.01
CA GLY A 111 7.69 5.65 -5.17
C GLY A 111 6.86 5.63 -3.88
N LEU A 112 5.57 5.29 -3.97
CA LEU A 112 4.70 5.17 -2.81
C LEU A 112 5.11 3.99 -1.90
N SER A 113 5.51 2.86 -2.49
CA SER A 113 6.01 1.70 -1.74
C SER A 113 7.31 2.03 -1.00
N LEU A 114 8.24 2.73 -1.67
CA LEU A 114 9.47 3.22 -1.05
C LEU A 114 9.18 4.26 0.04
N GLY A 115 8.25 5.18 -0.20
CA GLY A 115 7.83 6.19 0.77
C GLY A 115 7.23 5.55 2.03
N LEU A 116 6.35 4.56 1.86
CA LEU A 116 5.78 3.79 2.98
C LEU A 116 6.89 3.13 3.81
N PHE A 117 7.84 2.51 3.13
CA PHE A 117 8.98 1.89 3.78
C PHE A 117 9.81 2.92 4.56
N LEU A 118 10.23 4.02 3.93
CA LEU A 118 11.07 5.05 4.55
C LEU A 118 10.37 5.71 5.75
N LEU A 119 9.07 6.00 5.65
CA LEU A 119 8.29 6.54 6.77
C LEU A 119 8.20 5.53 7.92
N THR A 120 7.93 4.26 7.64
CA THR A 120 7.86 3.23 8.66
C THR A 120 9.21 3.08 9.37
N GLN A 121 10.32 3.05 8.63
CA GLN A 121 11.67 2.98 9.19
C GLN A 121 12.04 4.24 9.97
N GLY A 122 11.69 5.41 9.47
CA GLY A 122 11.89 6.67 10.16
C GLY A 122 11.19 6.72 11.52
N MET A 123 9.94 6.26 11.58
CA MET A 123 9.19 6.17 12.83
C MET A 123 9.79 5.17 13.82
N VAL A 124 10.26 4.03 13.32
CA VAL A 124 10.98 3.04 14.16
C VAL A 124 12.28 3.62 14.68
N PHE A 125 13.06 4.33 13.85
CA PHE A 125 14.28 4.99 14.27
C PHE A 125 14.04 6.04 15.34
N LEU A 126 13.03 6.88 15.17
CA LEU A 126 12.66 7.89 16.16
C LEU A 126 12.23 7.29 17.51
N ALA A 127 11.60 6.11 17.45
CA ALA A 127 11.08 5.44 18.63
C ALA A 127 12.15 4.59 19.36
N ALA A 128 12.99 3.89 18.61
CA ALA A 128 13.94 2.91 19.15
C ALA A 128 15.39 3.39 19.14
N GLY A 129 15.68 4.53 18.52
CA GLY A 129 17.07 5.05 18.39
C GLY A 129 17.97 4.21 17.50
N SER A 130 17.45 3.15 16.88
CA SER A 130 18.20 2.25 16.01
C SER A 130 17.40 1.84 14.78
N LEU A 131 18.06 1.75 13.63
CA LEU A 131 17.43 1.20 12.43
C LEU A 131 17.40 -0.33 12.54
N PRO A 132 16.25 -0.97 12.33
CA PRO A 132 16.21 -2.41 12.25
C PRO A 132 17.08 -2.90 11.09
N THR A 133 17.86 -3.94 11.32
CA THR A 133 18.80 -4.54 10.36
C THR A 133 18.12 -5.28 9.20
N ALA A 134 16.79 -5.24 9.11
CA ALA A 134 16.05 -5.82 8.02
C ALA A 134 16.49 -5.19 6.69
N ARG A 135 16.77 -6.04 5.71
CA ARG A 135 17.16 -5.63 4.37
C ARG A 135 15.95 -5.02 3.64
N PRO A 136 15.79 -3.71 3.67
CA PRO A 136 14.55 -3.02 3.25
C PRO A 136 14.29 -3.13 1.76
N TRP A 137 15.36 -3.16 0.98
CA TRP A 137 15.33 -3.20 -0.47
C TRP A 137 14.60 -4.42 -1.04
N LEU A 138 14.65 -5.57 -0.34
CA LEU A 138 13.92 -6.77 -0.73
C LEU A 138 12.40 -6.55 -0.73
N TRP A 139 11.90 -5.61 0.03
CA TRP A 139 10.46 -5.33 0.17
C TRP A 139 9.94 -4.49 -0.99
N VAL A 140 10.66 -3.42 -1.32
CA VAL A 140 10.31 -2.56 -2.46
C VAL A 140 10.46 -3.35 -3.75
N PHE A 141 11.57 -4.06 -3.92
CA PHE A 141 11.81 -4.88 -5.11
C PHE A 141 10.95 -6.15 -5.16
N GLY A 142 10.53 -6.70 -4.03
CA GLY A 142 9.60 -7.82 -3.97
C GLY A 142 8.20 -7.51 -4.52
N THR A 143 7.78 -6.24 -4.48
CA THR A 143 6.50 -5.80 -5.06
C THR A 143 6.62 -5.42 -6.55
N LEU A 144 7.82 -5.24 -7.07
CA LEU A 144 8.07 -4.81 -8.46
C LEU A 144 7.45 -5.72 -9.51
N PRO A 145 7.56 -7.07 -9.42
CA PRO A 145 6.93 -7.97 -10.38
C PRO A 145 5.40 -7.82 -10.41
N LEU A 146 4.80 -7.58 -9.24
CA LEU A 146 3.35 -7.36 -9.13
C LEU A 146 2.95 -6.06 -9.80
N TRP A 147 3.67 -4.96 -9.56
CA TRP A 147 3.38 -3.68 -10.22
C TRP A 147 3.57 -3.76 -11.73
N ALA A 148 4.59 -4.46 -12.19
CA ALA A 148 4.80 -4.71 -13.61
C ALA A 148 3.66 -5.52 -14.23
N TYR A 149 3.21 -6.59 -13.56
CA TYR A 149 2.08 -7.42 -14.00
C TYR A 149 0.77 -6.63 -14.05
N LEU A 150 0.45 -5.85 -13.02
CA LEU A 150 -0.76 -5.04 -12.99
C LEU A 150 -0.74 -3.95 -14.05
N ALA A 151 0.40 -3.29 -14.25
CA ALA A 151 0.58 -2.32 -15.32
C ALA A 151 0.41 -2.92 -16.72
N TRP A 152 0.80 -4.19 -16.89
CA TRP A 152 0.63 -4.93 -18.15
C TRP A 152 -0.81 -5.39 -18.36
N ARG A 153 -1.47 -5.89 -17.31
CA ARG A 153 -2.86 -6.40 -17.39
C ARG A 153 -3.87 -5.32 -17.70
N ASP A 154 -3.75 -4.15 -17.11
CA ASP A 154 -4.71 -3.06 -17.26
C ASP A 154 -4.48 -2.21 -18.51
N GLN A 155 -3.97 -2.84 -19.60
CA GLN A 155 -3.83 -2.18 -20.88
C GLN A 155 -5.20 -1.73 -21.41
N PRO A 156 -5.40 -0.42 -21.71
CA PRO A 156 -6.39 -0.07 -22.69
C PRO A 156 -5.95 -0.71 -24.02
N ALA A 157 -6.87 -1.47 -24.63
CA ALA A 157 -6.63 -1.92 -26.01
C ALA A 157 -6.22 -0.70 -26.84
N ARG A 158 -5.05 -0.78 -27.46
CA ARG A 158 -4.62 0.28 -28.39
C ARG A 158 -5.67 0.38 -29.51
N PRO A 159 -6.06 1.60 -29.91
CA PRO A 159 -6.91 1.78 -31.08
C PRO A 159 -6.23 1.23 -32.33
#